data_608f91f992b19ee8ad4335bece9a5f6f
#
_entry.id   608f91f992b19ee8ad4335bece9a5f6f
#
_cell.length_a   1.000
_cell.length_b   1.000
_cell.length_c   1.000
_cell.angle_alpha   90.00
_cell.angle_beta   90.00
_cell.angle_gamma   90.00
#
_symmetry.space_group_name_H-M   'P 1'
#
loop_
_entity.id
_entity.type
_entity.pdbx_description
1 polymer ?
#
loop_
_entity_poly.entity_id
_entity_poly.type
_entity_poly.pdbx_seq_one_letter_code
_entity_poly.pdbx_strand_id
1 'polypeptide(L)'
;MTDLEPQRADPSKKHESKDKGQGVDPEAYREEIRTLLESIVRRLVDDPNTVSVVIFLGPKTTVFRINCSKENMGQVIGSQGKTIMGLRAVVHAMTARIGIRSIVEIPV
;
A
#
# COMPACT_ATOMS: atom_id res chain seq x y z
N MET A 1 14.58 -15.64 -20.29
CA MET A 1 14.31 -15.68 -20.01
C MET A 1 13.56 -15.92 -19.67
N THR A 2 13.30 -15.94 -19.70
CA THR A 2 12.56 -16.13 -19.45
C THR A 2 11.96 -16.62 -18.78
N ASP A 3 12.04 -16.77 -18.23
CA ASP A 3 11.49 -17.22 -17.58
C ASP A 3 10.89 -16.90 -16.60
N LEU A 4 10.82 -16.35 -16.33
CA LEU A 4 10.28 -15.93 -15.42
C LEU A 4 9.01 -16.10 -15.48
N GLU A 5 8.43 -16.31 -15.97
CA GLU A 5 7.25 -16.42 -16.08
C GLU A 5 6.73 -17.46 -15.61
N PRO A 6 7.00 -18.04 -15.44
CA PRO A 6 6.38 -18.98 -15.01
C PRO A 6 6.17 -19.13 -13.70
N GLN A 7 6.43 -18.76 -13.21
CA GLN A 7 6.20 -18.94 -12.24
C GLN A 7 5.22 -18.55 -11.73
N ARG A 8 4.91 -18.34 -11.85
CA ARG A 8 3.98 -17.95 -11.44
C ARG A 8 3.03 -18.47 -11.37
N ALA A 9 3.02 -18.73 -11.43
CA ALA A 9 2.11 -19.17 -11.30
C ALA A 9 1.37 -19.71 -11.29
N ASP A 10 1.30 -19.95 -11.11
CA ASP A 10 0.56 -20.50 -11.15
C ASP A 10 -0.31 -20.70 -10.92
N PRO A 11 -0.38 -20.50 -11.16
CA PRO A 11 -1.28 -20.53 -10.88
C PRO A 11 -2.27 -21.16 -10.79
N SER A 12 -2.36 -21.49 -11.03
CA SER A 12 -3.26 -22.01 -11.00
C SER A 12 -3.66 -22.61 -10.23
N LYS A 13 -3.19 -22.62 -9.77
CA LYS A 13 -3.46 -22.97 -9.03
C LYS A 13 -4.16 -22.68 -8.31
N LYS A 14 -4.01 -22.40 -8.12
CA LYS A 14 -4.55 -22.08 -7.44
C LYS A 14 -5.45 -21.77 -7.11
N HIS A 15 -5.51 -21.67 -7.08
CA HIS A 15 -6.33 -21.38 -6.74
C HIS A 15 -6.98 -20.82 -6.50
N GLU A 16 -6.69 -20.47 -6.36
CA GLU A 16 -7.20 -20.00 -6.15
C GLU A 16 -7.90 -19.24 -6.27
N SER A 17 -7.98 -18.95 -6.49
CA SER A 17 -8.49 -18.07 -6.83
C SER A 17 -9.66 -17.83 -6.84
N LYS A 18 -10.17 -18.22 -6.87
CA LYS A 18 -11.34 -18.14 -6.90
C LYS A 18 -11.88 -17.43 -5.92
N ASP A 19 -11.50 -17.36 -5.05
CA ASP A 19 -12.06 -16.67 -4.10
C ASP A 19 -11.52 -15.43 -3.96
N LYS A 20 -11.21 -14.75 -4.86
CA LYS A 20 -10.80 -13.54 -4.73
C LYS A 20 -11.60 -12.76 -3.90
N GLY A 21 -11.26 -12.08 -3.05
CA GLY A 21 -12.02 -11.25 -2.17
C GLY A 21 -12.81 -12.01 -1.16
N GLN A 22 -13.13 -13.24 -1.46
CA GLN A 22 -13.90 -13.99 -0.57
C GLN A 22 -13.12 -14.62 0.48
N GLY A 23 -12.00 -15.12 0.31
CA GLY A 23 -11.21 -15.73 1.33
C GLY A 23 -10.32 -14.73 2.05
N VAL A 24 -10.42 -13.46 1.73
CA VAL A 24 -9.54 -12.46 2.30
C VAL A 24 -10.19 -11.81 3.51
N ASP A 25 -9.47 -11.81 4.63
CA ASP A 25 -9.90 -11.07 5.81
C ASP A 25 -9.55 -9.61 5.56
N PRO A 26 -10.51 -8.71 5.46
CA PRO A 26 -10.21 -7.32 5.14
C PRO A 26 -9.28 -6.66 6.14
N GLU A 27 -9.43 -6.99 7.41
CA GLU A 27 -8.59 -6.40 8.43
C GLU A 27 -7.14 -6.83 8.27
N ALA A 28 -6.91 -8.11 8.04
CA ALA A 28 -5.57 -8.61 7.83
C ALA A 28 -4.96 -8.03 6.56
N TYR A 29 -5.76 -7.88 5.53
CA TYR A 29 -5.27 -7.35 4.27
C TYR A 29 -4.88 -5.88 4.41
N ARG A 30 -5.68 -5.10 5.13
CA ARG A 30 -5.34 -3.72 5.40
C ARG A 30 -4.01 -3.61 6.13
N GLU A 31 -3.80 -4.51 7.09
CA GLU A 31 -2.57 -4.49 7.85
C GLU A 31 -1.36 -4.85 6.99
N GLU A 32 -1.54 -5.76 6.06
CA GLU A 32 -0.46 -6.10 5.12
C GLU A 32 -0.11 -4.90 4.25
N ILE A 33 -1.12 -4.17 3.79
CA ILE A 33 -0.89 -2.98 2.98
C ILE A 33 -0.19 -1.91 3.82
N ARG A 34 -0.62 -1.74 5.06
CA ARG A 34 0.00 -0.77 5.97
C ARG A 34 1.49 -1.07 6.12
N THR A 35 1.82 -2.33 6.39
CA THR A 35 3.21 -2.75 6.56
C THR A 35 4.03 -2.54 5.30
N LEU A 36 3.44 -2.88 4.16
CA LEU A 36 4.12 -2.71 2.90
C LEU A 36 4.35 -1.23 2.59
N LEU A 37 3.34 -0.41 2.78
CA LEU A 37 3.46 1.01 2.53
C LEU A 37 4.52 1.63 3.45
N GLU A 38 4.53 1.24 4.70
CA GLU A 38 5.52 1.73 5.65
C GLU A 38 6.93 1.33 5.21
N SER A 39 7.09 0.10 4.75
CA SER A 39 8.38 -0.38 4.27
C SER A 39 8.86 0.40 3.05
N ILE A 40 7.94 0.70 2.14
CA ILE A 40 8.29 1.47 0.96
C ILE A 40 8.71 2.90 1.36
N VAL A 41 7.93 3.53 2.20
CA VAL A 41 8.21 4.92 2.60
C VAL A 41 9.53 5.02 3.34
N ARG A 42 9.85 4.03 4.16
CA ARG A 42 11.12 4.04 4.86
C ARG A 42 12.31 4.04 3.91
N ARG A 43 12.13 3.48 2.73
CA ARG A 43 13.19 3.45 1.74
C ARG A 43 13.29 4.72 0.91
N LEU A 44 12.35 5.62 1.08
CA LEU A 44 12.34 6.87 0.33
C LEU A 44 12.95 8.03 1.10
N VAL A 45 13.05 7.90 2.41
CA VAL A 45 13.44 9.02 3.27
C VAL A 45 14.82 8.81 3.87
N ASP A 46 15.46 9.91 4.26
CA ASP A 46 16.79 9.84 4.87
C ASP A 46 16.76 9.28 6.29
N ASP A 47 15.68 9.54 7.01
CA ASP A 47 15.57 9.09 8.39
C ASP A 47 14.36 8.17 8.55
N PRO A 48 14.55 6.89 8.24
CA PRO A 48 13.43 5.95 8.27
C PRO A 48 12.84 5.73 9.65
N ASN A 49 13.57 6.05 10.69
CA ASN A 49 13.05 5.84 12.04
C ASN A 49 11.89 6.75 12.38
N THR A 50 11.68 7.81 11.60
CA THR A 50 10.56 8.72 11.85
C THR A 50 9.29 8.28 11.13
N VAL A 51 9.36 7.25 10.29
CA VAL A 51 8.24 6.84 9.46
C VAL A 51 7.32 5.89 10.20
N SER A 52 6.02 6.16 10.13
CA SER A 52 5.02 5.20 10.56
C SER A 52 3.81 5.38 9.67
N VAL A 53 3.03 4.32 9.52
CA VAL A 53 1.77 4.38 8.78
C VAL A 53 0.68 3.91 9.71
N VAL A 54 -0.37 4.68 9.82
CA VAL A 54 -1.48 4.41 10.72
C VAL A 54 -2.75 4.26 9.91
N ILE A 55 -3.59 3.31 10.27
CA ILE A 55 -4.86 3.09 9.61
C ILE A 55 -5.97 3.76 10.40
N PHE A 56 -6.81 4.51 9.70
CA PHE A 56 -8.06 5.02 10.27
C PHE A 56 -9.20 4.44 9.45
N LEU A 57 -10.20 3.91 10.13
CA LEU A 57 -11.34 3.31 9.47
C LEU A 57 -12.53 4.26 9.51
N GLY A 58 -12.98 4.67 8.33
CA GLY A 58 -14.22 5.41 8.21
C GLY A 58 -15.36 4.47 7.88
N PRO A 59 -16.56 4.99 7.74
CA PRO A 59 -17.71 4.14 7.43
C PRO A 59 -17.57 3.37 6.13
N LYS A 60 -16.94 3.97 5.15
CA LYS A 60 -16.78 3.32 3.86
C LYS A 60 -15.38 3.41 3.29
N THR A 61 -14.47 4.04 3.99
CA THR A 61 -13.15 4.34 3.46
C THR A 61 -12.10 4.01 4.49
N THR A 62 -11.02 3.40 4.05
CA THR A 62 -9.85 3.17 4.88
C THR A 62 -8.83 4.27 4.57
N VAL A 63 -8.30 4.90 5.59
CA VAL A 63 -7.29 5.94 5.42
C VAL A 63 -5.96 5.39 5.91
N PHE A 64 -4.96 5.43 5.06
CA PHE A 64 -3.59 5.08 5.44
C PHE A 64 -2.84 6.40 5.56
N ARG A 65 -2.51 6.77 6.79
CA ARG A 65 -1.81 8.03 7.02
C ARG A 65 -0.34 7.77 7.19
N ILE A 66 0.46 8.43 6.36
CA ILE A 66 1.91 8.33 6.44
C ILE A 66 2.41 9.45 7.33
N ASN A 67 3.11 9.09 8.40
CA ASN A 67 3.74 10.08 9.27
C ASN A 67 5.25 9.97 9.12
N CYS A 68 5.93 11.09 9.09
CA CYS A 68 7.37 11.13 9.14
C CYS A 68 7.78 12.54 9.56
N SER A 69 9.06 12.74 9.79
CA SER A 69 9.54 14.05 10.18
C SER A 69 9.31 15.05 9.06
N LYS A 70 9.17 16.31 9.44
CA LYS A 70 8.92 17.35 8.47
C LYS A 70 10.02 17.42 7.43
N GLU A 71 11.25 17.21 7.83
CA GLU A 71 12.38 17.26 6.93
C GLU A 71 12.34 16.19 5.85
N ASN A 72 11.69 15.08 6.13
CA ASN A 72 11.62 13.97 5.17
C ASN A 72 10.35 13.96 4.33
N MET A 73 9.41 14.82 4.67
CA MET A 73 8.12 14.81 3.98
C MET A 73 8.26 15.09 2.49
N GLY A 74 9.19 15.96 2.12
CA GLY A 74 9.41 16.24 0.71
C GLY A 74 9.83 15.01 -0.09
N GLN A 75 10.52 14.08 0.57
CA GLN A 75 10.93 12.86 -0.10
C GLN A 75 9.76 11.91 -0.31
N VAL A 76 8.79 11.96 0.57
CA VAL A 76 7.57 11.16 0.41
C VAL A 76 6.71 11.74 -0.70
N ILE A 77 6.62 13.05 -0.77
CA ILE A 77 5.81 13.70 -1.79
C ILE A 77 6.47 13.55 -3.16
N GLY A 78 7.76 13.78 -3.21
CA GLY A 78 8.52 13.67 -4.44
C GLY A 78 8.39 14.90 -5.32
N SER A 79 9.18 14.92 -6.37
CA SER A 79 9.19 16.04 -7.30
C SER A 79 7.82 16.19 -7.93
N GLN A 80 7.23 17.36 -7.77
CA GLN A 80 5.90 17.66 -8.31
C GLN A 80 4.82 16.69 -7.84
N GLY A 81 5.03 16.08 -6.67
CA GLY A 81 4.06 15.17 -6.11
C GLY A 81 4.01 13.81 -6.77
N LYS A 82 5.00 13.48 -7.58
CA LYS A 82 4.92 12.23 -8.35
C LYS A 82 5.03 10.99 -7.49
N THR A 83 5.85 11.05 -6.44
CA THR A 83 6.02 9.88 -5.59
C THR A 83 4.72 9.56 -4.84
N ILE A 84 4.13 10.58 -4.22
CA ILE A 84 2.90 10.33 -3.47
C ILE A 84 1.76 9.90 -4.40
N MET A 85 1.73 10.43 -5.62
CA MET A 85 0.73 10.00 -6.58
C MET A 85 0.91 8.54 -6.95
N GLY A 86 2.15 8.10 -7.12
CA GLY A 86 2.43 6.69 -7.38
C GLY A 86 2.03 5.80 -6.23
N LEU A 87 2.32 6.22 -5.01
CA LEU A 87 1.94 5.45 -3.83
C LEU A 87 0.42 5.32 -3.74
N ARG A 88 -0.29 6.40 -3.99
CA ARG A 88 -1.74 6.38 -3.97
C ARG A 88 -2.30 5.44 -5.01
N ALA A 89 -1.73 5.43 -6.21
CA ALA A 89 -2.20 4.56 -7.27
C ALA A 89 -2.04 3.09 -6.90
N VAL A 90 -0.89 2.73 -6.31
CA VAL A 90 -0.63 1.35 -5.96
C VAL A 90 -1.53 0.90 -4.81
N VAL A 91 -1.67 1.71 -3.78
CA VAL A 91 -2.52 1.37 -2.65
C VAL A 91 -3.97 1.24 -3.10
N HIS A 92 -4.41 2.16 -3.95
CA HIS A 92 -5.77 2.10 -4.47
C HIS A 92 -6.00 0.81 -5.24
N ALA A 93 -5.05 0.41 -6.06
CA ALA A 93 -5.19 -0.83 -6.83
C ALA A 93 -5.28 -2.06 -5.92
N MET A 94 -4.49 -2.07 -4.85
CA MET A 94 -4.51 -3.20 -3.93
C MET A 94 -5.84 -3.31 -3.17
N THR A 95 -6.35 -2.17 -2.70
CA THR A 95 -7.59 -2.20 -1.93
C THR A 95 -8.80 -2.44 -2.83
N ALA A 96 -8.73 -2.00 -4.08
CA ALA A 96 -9.82 -2.22 -5.01
C ALA A 96 -10.07 -3.69 -5.27
N ARG A 97 -9.01 -4.52 -5.18
CA ARG A 97 -9.17 -5.95 -5.39
C ARG A 97 -10.19 -6.57 -4.46
N ILE A 98 -10.32 -6.04 -3.27
CA ILE A 98 -11.27 -6.60 -2.30
C ILE A 98 -12.40 -5.62 -2.00
N GLY A 99 -12.62 -4.67 -2.89
CA GLY A 99 -13.78 -3.78 -2.80
C GLY A 99 -13.68 -2.73 -1.71
N ILE A 100 -12.48 -2.38 -1.28
CA ILE A 100 -12.30 -1.37 -0.25
C ILE A 100 -11.89 -0.05 -0.89
N ARG A 101 -12.52 1.04 -0.45
CA ARG A 101 -12.09 2.35 -0.85
C ARG A 101 -10.95 2.78 0.05
N SER A 102 -9.93 3.40 -0.49
CA SER A 102 -8.80 3.82 0.32
C SER A 102 -8.31 5.22 -0.04
N ILE A 103 -7.72 5.86 0.94
CA ILE A 103 -7.08 7.15 0.79
C ILE A 103 -5.71 7.04 1.43
N VAL A 104 -4.70 7.58 0.78
CA VAL A 104 -3.38 7.71 1.37
C VAL A 104 -3.21 9.18 1.71
N GLU A 105 -2.97 9.46 2.97
CA GLU A 105 -2.95 10.81 3.49
C GLU A 105 -1.61 11.13 4.10
N ILE A 106 -1.14 12.35 3.92
CA ILE A 106 0.04 12.83 4.61
C ILE A 106 -0.35 14.06 5.40
N PRO A 107 0.22 14.24 6.59
CA PRO A 107 -0.10 15.43 7.37
C PRO A 107 0.54 16.64 6.73
N VAL A 108 -0.08 17.77 6.86
CA VAL A 108 0.47 18.99 6.29
C VAL A 108 0.79 20.00 7.34
#